data_767f2d7da0af7037d68ddd9ea1706a8f
#
_entry.id   767f2d7da0af7037d68ddd9ea1706a8f
#
_cell.length_a   1.000
_cell.length_b   1.000
_cell.length_c   1.000
_cell.angle_alpha   90.00
_cell.angle_beta   90.00
_cell.angle_gamma   90.00
#
_symmetry.space_group_name_H-M   'P 1'
#
loop_
_entity.id
_entity.type
_entity.pdbx_description
1 polymer ?
#
loop_
_entity_poly.entity_id
_entity_poly.type
_entity_poly.pdbx_seq_one_letter_code
_entity_poly.pdbx_strand_id
1 'polypeptide(L)'
;MMRLLARAMLAMCLAVAASFNAQAQTKPKVTTLGPDFPKAALFVGNSFFYYNNGMPGHLSFMERAADADNKAAYRNTMATIGGSGLDWHDMDNLLRPGGIGAYSFDDQNVVVFNKPGKQFDAVVMMDCSQCPIHPQLKDAFATFAKRDSEIVRAHDMRPVLFMSWAYADKPDMTEGLAEAYTLAGNANDALVIPAGLAFARVRKLQPELNLYAPDKRHPSPAGTYLATCVTLAALTGRSPVGNSYTMGLDPETTQLLQKAAWDTVQEFYGR
;
A
#
# COMPACT_ATOMS: atom_id res chain seq x y z
N MET A 1 12.80 62.67 29.14
CA MET A 1 13.57 61.42 29.09
C MET A 1 12.72 60.16 29.32
N MET A 2 11.38 60.21 29.42
CA MET A 2 10.50 59.03 29.69
C MET A 2 9.72 58.48 28.47
N ARG A 3 9.94 59.03 27.29
CA ARG A 3 9.23 58.58 26.06
C ARG A 3 10.08 57.75 25.08
N LEU A 4 11.37 57.55 25.36
CA LEU A 4 12.25 56.70 24.52
C LEU A 4 12.44 55.28 25.04
N LEU A 5 12.12 55.00 26.29
CA LEU A 5 12.24 53.64 26.88
C LEU A 5 11.05 52.73 26.60
N ALA A 6 9.89 53.29 26.20
CA ALA A 6 8.68 52.48 25.89
C ALA A 6 8.66 51.91 24.47
N ARG A 7 9.56 52.34 23.58
CA ARG A 7 9.64 51.80 22.19
C ARG A 7 10.65 50.68 21.99
N ALA A 8 11.53 50.45 22.96
CA ALA A 8 12.52 49.35 22.88
C ALA A 8 11.99 48.03 23.43
N MET A 9 10.94 48.02 24.25
CA MET A 9 10.35 46.78 24.78
C MET A 9 9.28 46.13 23.87
N LEU A 10 8.77 46.83 22.84
CA LEU A 10 7.76 46.30 21.94
C LEU A 10 8.34 45.60 20.69
N ALA A 11 9.67 45.72 20.50
CA ALA A 11 10.35 45.07 19.36
C ALA A 11 10.97 43.71 19.72
N MET A 12 10.89 43.25 20.95
CA MET A 12 11.54 42.01 21.42
C MET A 12 10.58 40.84 21.64
N CYS A 13 9.28 41.03 21.39
CA CYS A 13 8.24 40.00 21.56
C CYS A 13 7.74 39.39 20.26
N LEU A 14 8.37 39.61 19.11
CA LEU A 14 7.87 39.13 17.80
C LEU A 14 8.85 38.23 17.02
N ALA A 15 9.79 37.58 17.71
CA ALA A 15 10.72 36.64 17.05
C ALA A 15 10.81 35.28 17.77
N VAL A 16 9.72 34.81 18.37
CA VAL A 16 9.53 33.37 18.55
C VAL A 16 8.73 32.90 17.34
N ALA A 17 9.37 32.94 16.20
CA ALA A 17 8.95 32.09 15.07
C ALA A 17 9.05 30.66 15.59
N ALA A 18 7.91 30.05 15.88
CA ALA A 18 7.82 28.63 16.09
C ALA A 18 8.39 27.98 14.82
N SER A 19 9.65 27.57 14.90
CA SER A 19 10.25 26.64 13.95
C SER A 19 9.50 25.32 14.15
N PHE A 20 8.34 25.18 13.53
CA PHE A 20 7.84 23.87 13.23
C PHE A 20 8.90 23.24 12.34
N ASN A 21 9.78 22.45 12.94
CA ASN A 21 10.57 21.48 12.21
C ASN A 21 9.54 20.54 11.58
N ALA A 22 9.09 20.86 10.38
CA ALA A 22 8.50 19.88 9.50
C ALA A 22 9.62 18.87 9.26
N GLN A 23 9.61 17.80 10.06
CA GLN A 23 10.55 16.71 9.88
C GLN A 23 10.28 16.19 8.49
N ALA A 24 11.27 16.34 7.59
CA ALA A 24 11.09 15.90 6.20
C ALA A 24 10.76 14.42 6.23
N GLN A 25 9.62 14.05 5.65
CA GLN A 25 9.19 12.64 5.56
C GLN A 25 10.31 11.84 4.92
N THR A 26 10.67 10.71 5.53
CA THR A 26 11.66 9.78 4.97
C THR A 26 11.24 9.34 3.58
N LYS A 27 12.15 9.46 2.61
CA LYS A 27 11.88 9.06 1.23
C LYS A 27 12.19 7.59 1.01
N PRO A 28 11.40 6.88 0.18
CA PRO A 28 11.70 5.50 -0.19
C PRO A 28 12.95 5.44 -1.07
N LYS A 29 13.82 4.45 -0.81
CA LYS A 29 14.99 4.14 -1.66
C LYS A 29 14.58 3.38 -2.92
N VAL A 30 13.68 2.39 -2.76
CA VAL A 30 13.16 1.61 -3.87
C VAL A 30 11.90 2.29 -4.39
N THR A 31 11.94 2.75 -5.63
CA THR A 31 10.83 3.47 -6.27
C THR A 31 10.24 2.72 -7.47
N THR A 32 10.83 1.58 -7.86
CA THR A 32 10.36 0.74 -8.97
C THR A 32 10.79 -0.70 -8.75
N LEU A 33 10.01 -1.64 -9.28
CA LEU A 33 10.40 -3.05 -9.38
C LEU A 33 11.20 -3.37 -10.65
N GLY A 34 11.60 -2.36 -11.43
CA GLY A 34 12.32 -2.54 -12.68
C GLY A 34 11.39 -2.56 -13.90
N PRO A 35 11.95 -2.83 -15.10
CA PRO A 35 11.21 -2.76 -16.37
C PRO A 35 10.14 -3.87 -16.49
N ASP A 36 10.39 -5.02 -15.88
CA ASP A 36 9.47 -6.16 -15.87
C ASP A 36 8.58 -6.10 -14.64
N PHE A 37 7.43 -5.45 -14.76
CA PHE A 37 6.47 -5.42 -13.67
C PHE A 37 5.85 -6.82 -13.43
N PRO A 38 5.41 -7.11 -12.17
CA PRO A 38 4.89 -8.43 -11.82
C PRO A 38 3.58 -8.74 -12.56
N LYS A 39 3.49 -9.94 -13.14
CA LYS A 39 2.24 -10.50 -13.70
C LYS A 39 1.55 -11.44 -12.72
N ALA A 40 2.27 -11.94 -11.76
CA ALA A 40 1.76 -12.75 -10.67
C ALA A 40 2.26 -12.21 -9.33
N ALA A 41 1.34 -11.87 -8.43
CA ALA A 41 1.68 -11.42 -7.10
C ALA A 41 0.93 -12.20 -6.01
N LEU A 42 1.63 -12.50 -4.90
CA LEU A 42 1.02 -13.02 -3.69
C LEU A 42 0.82 -11.88 -2.69
N PHE A 43 -0.40 -11.73 -2.19
CA PHE A 43 -0.76 -10.75 -1.17
C PHE A 43 -0.89 -11.46 0.18
N VAL A 44 0.02 -11.17 1.10
CA VAL A 44 0.07 -11.74 2.45
C VAL A 44 -0.34 -10.67 3.45
N GLY A 45 -1.38 -10.93 4.22
CA GLY A 45 -1.90 -9.94 5.18
C GLY A 45 -3.25 -10.31 5.77
N ASN A 46 -4.15 -9.37 5.84
CA ASN A 46 -5.37 -9.49 6.62
C ASN A 46 -6.63 -8.96 5.88
N SER A 47 -7.66 -8.62 6.66
CA SER A 47 -8.97 -8.18 6.15
C SER A 47 -8.93 -6.97 5.22
N PHE A 48 -7.93 -6.12 5.31
CA PHE A 48 -7.79 -4.98 4.40
C PHE A 48 -7.59 -5.42 2.94
N PHE A 49 -7.08 -6.63 2.71
CA PHE A 49 -6.98 -7.19 1.37
C PHE A 49 -8.24 -7.91 0.89
N TYR A 50 -9.01 -8.58 1.77
CA TYR A 50 -10.15 -9.40 1.31
C TYR A 50 -11.52 -8.72 1.37
N TYR A 51 -11.66 -7.53 1.99
CA TYR A 51 -12.91 -6.77 1.93
C TYR A 51 -13.34 -6.45 0.50
N ASN A 52 -14.65 -6.28 0.30
CA ASN A 52 -15.25 -5.93 -1.00
C ASN A 52 -14.83 -6.88 -2.13
N ASN A 53 -14.89 -8.17 -1.90
CA ASN A 53 -14.51 -9.25 -2.83
C ASN A 53 -13.00 -9.37 -3.15
N GLY A 54 -12.16 -8.74 -2.35
CA GLY A 54 -10.71 -8.90 -2.42
C GLY A 54 -10.01 -7.95 -3.39
N MET A 55 -9.25 -7.03 -2.84
CA MET A 55 -8.46 -6.05 -3.60
C MET A 55 -7.57 -6.68 -4.68
N PRO A 56 -6.87 -7.82 -4.46
CA PRO A 56 -6.05 -8.45 -5.50
C PRO A 56 -6.83 -8.95 -6.71
N GLY A 57 -8.08 -9.36 -6.53
CA GLY A 57 -8.98 -9.70 -7.64
C GLY A 57 -9.29 -8.46 -8.49
N HIS A 58 -9.63 -7.35 -7.85
CA HIS A 58 -9.85 -6.07 -8.53
C HIS A 58 -8.61 -5.57 -9.25
N LEU A 59 -7.42 -5.78 -8.66
CA LEU A 59 -6.15 -5.47 -9.32
C LEU A 59 -6.00 -6.24 -10.63
N SER A 60 -6.29 -7.55 -10.64
CA SER A 60 -6.22 -8.34 -11.87
C SER A 60 -7.16 -7.84 -12.97
N PHE A 61 -8.36 -7.36 -12.62
CA PHE A 61 -9.27 -6.74 -13.59
C PHE A 61 -8.74 -5.41 -14.11
N MET A 62 -8.17 -4.58 -13.23
CA MET A 62 -7.58 -3.29 -13.61
C MET A 62 -6.34 -3.46 -14.50
N GLU A 63 -5.49 -4.44 -14.21
CA GLU A 63 -4.32 -4.80 -15.02
C GLU A 63 -4.71 -5.25 -16.41
N ARG A 64 -5.73 -6.12 -16.53
CA ARG A 64 -6.28 -6.56 -17.83
C ARG A 64 -6.89 -5.40 -18.61
N ALA A 65 -7.58 -4.48 -17.94
CA ALA A 65 -8.15 -3.30 -18.59
C ALA A 65 -7.06 -2.34 -19.09
N ALA A 66 -5.93 -2.25 -18.40
CA ALA A 66 -4.78 -1.44 -18.82
C ALA A 66 -3.96 -2.09 -19.95
N ASP A 67 -4.15 -3.38 -20.22
CA ASP A 67 -3.38 -4.18 -21.16
C ASP A 67 -4.29 -4.98 -22.09
N ALA A 68 -5.28 -4.30 -22.67
CA ALA A 68 -6.36 -4.92 -23.45
C ALA A 68 -5.85 -5.70 -24.68
N ASP A 69 -4.70 -5.30 -25.25
CA ASP A 69 -4.07 -5.97 -26.39
C ASP A 69 -3.19 -7.17 -25.98
N ASN A 70 -2.84 -7.27 -24.71
CA ASN A 70 -1.97 -8.32 -24.20
C ASN A 70 -2.82 -9.32 -23.39
N LYS A 71 -3.01 -10.52 -23.97
CA LYS A 71 -3.68 -11.63 -23.30
C LYS A 71 -2.89 -12.24 -22.13
N ALA A 72 -1.95 -11.47 -21.54
CA ALA A 72 -1.19 -11.92 -20.38
C ALA A 72 -2.13 -12.25 -19.22
N ALA A 73 -1.96 -13.43 -18.67
CA ALA A 73 -2.71 -13.86 -17.49
C ALA A 73 -2.15 -13.15 -16.24
N TYR A 74 -2.78 -12.05 -15.82
CA TYR A 74 -2.50 -11.46 -14.51
C TYR A 74 -3.11 -12.34 -13.44
N ARG A 75 -2.29 -12.73 -12.47
CA ARG A 75 -2.69 -13.61 -11.38
C ARG A 75 -2.27 -13.03 -10.03
N ASN A 76 -3.24 -12.50 -9.32
CA ASN A 76 -3.04 -11.99 -7.97
C ASN A 76 -3.77 -12.91 -6.98
N THR A 77 -3.03 -13.48 -6.04
CA THR A 77 -3.50 -14.48 -5.07
C THR A 77 -3.40 -13.92 -3.67
N MET A 78 -4.32 -14.31 -2.77
CA MET A 78 -4.30 -13.90 -1.37
C MET A 78 -3.95 -15.07 -0.44
N ALA A 79 -3.12 -14.77 0.57
CA ALA A 79 -2.95 -15.57 1.79
C ALA A 79 -3.24 -14.66 2.98
N THR A 80 -4.45 -14.71 3.50
CA THR A 80 -4.93 -13.75 4.49
C THR A 80 -5.50 -14.42 5.73
N ILE A 81 -5.22 -13.83 6.89
CA ILE A 81 -5.79 -14.20 8.19
C ILE A 81 -6.41 -12.93 8.79
N GLY A 82 -7.68 -12.99 9.21
CA GLY A 82 -8.36 -11.82 9.78
C GLY A 82 -7.64 -11.26 11.00
N GLY A 83 -7.27 -9.96 10.94
CA GLY A 83 -6.59 -9.27 12.04
C GLY A 83 -5.11 -9.60 12.22
N SER A 84 -4.50 -10.39 11.34
CA SER A 84 -3.11 -10.80 11.47
C SER A 84 -2.10 -9.67 11.32
N GLY A 85 -0.98 -9.82 12.03
CA GLY A 85 0.30 -9.24 11.68
C GLY A 85 1.13 -10.17 10.80
N LEU A 86 2.30 -9.74 10.37
CA LEU A 86 3.23 -10.55 9.57
C LEU A 86 3.71 -11.79 10.34
N ASP A 87 3.82 -11.69 11.65
CA ASP A 87 4.23 -12.77 12.56
C ASP A 87 3.31 -13.99 12.58
N TRP A 88 2.10 -13.87 12.03
CA TRP A 88 1.13 -14.97 11.94
C TRP A 88 1.27 -15.80 10.68
N HIS A 89 2.05 -15.33 9.71
CA HIS A 89 2.21 -15.99 8.42
C HIS A 89 3.53 -16.79 8.37
N ASP A 90 3.42 -18.05 7.96
CA ASP A 90 4.57 -18.90 7.66
C ASP A 90 4.98 -18.70 6.19
N MET A 91 5.87 -17.71 5.96
CA MET A 91 6.29 -17.33 4.61
C MET A 91 7.01 -18.46 3.89
N ASP A 92 7.85 -19.25 4.59
CA ASP A 92 8.52 -20.41 4.02
C ASP A 92 7.52 -21.44 3.49
N ASN A 93 6.47 -21.72 4.26
CA ASN A 93 5.42 -22.66 3.85
C ASN A 93 4.57 -22.12 2.71
N LEU A 94 4.29 -20.79 2.67
CA LEU A 94 3.52 -20.18 1.58
C LEU A 94 4.26 -20.24 0.25
N LEU A 95 5.59 -20.07 0.25
CA LEU A 95 6.40 -19.97 -0.96
C LEU A 95 7.08 -21.27 -1.37
N ARG A 96 6.95 -22.35 -0.56
CA ARG A 96 7.54 -23.65 -0.88
C ARG A 96 7.03 -24.22 -2.22
N PRO A 97 7.82 -25.03 -2.93
CA PRO A 97 7.33 -25.75 -4.09
C PRO A 97 6.09 -26.59 -3.76
N GLY A 98 5.05 -26.51 -4.59
CA GLY A 98 3.76 -27.16 -4.33
C GLY A 98 2.91 -26.48 -3.24
N GLY A 99 3.27 -25.28 -2.84
CA GLY A 99 2.48 -24.40 -1.96
C GLY A 99 1.36 -23.67 -2.69
N ILE A 100 1.10 -22.41 -2.31
CA ILE A 100 0.07 -21.58 -2.94
C ILE A 100 0.41 -21.36 -4.43
N GLY A 101 -0.60 -21.51 -5.29
CA GLY A 101 -0.45 -21.35 -6.74
C GLY A 101 0.09 -22.62 -7.45
N ALA A 102 0.16 -23.76 -6.75
CA ALA A 102 0.64 -25.02 -7.35
C ALA A 102 -0.30 -25.62 -8.41
N TYR A 103 -1.56 -25.23 -8.43
CA TYR A 103 -2.54 -25.72 -9.41
C TYR A 103 -3.51 -24.61 -9.81
N SER A 104 -4.17 -24.84 -10.92
CA SER A 104 -5.30 -24.07 -11.43
C SER A 104 -6.42 -25.01 -11.87
N PHE A 105 -7.55 -24.46 -12.33
CA PHE A 105 -8.61 -25.21 -13.00
C PHE A 105 -8.64 -24.81 -14.48
N ASP A 106 -8.84 -25.77 -15.34
CA ASP A 106 -9.11 -25.53 -16.76
C ASP A 106 -10.58 -25.12 -17.00
N ASP A 107 -10.94 -24.90 -18.27
CA ASP A 107 -12.29 -24.52 -18.67
C ASP A 107 -13.35 -25.60 -18.39
N GLN A 108 -12.93 -26.81 -18.07
CA GLN A 108 -13.79 -27.95 -17.70
C GLN A 108 -13.81 -28.21 -16.20
N ASN A 109 -13.24 -27.31 -15.40
CA ASN A 109 -13.06 -27.42 -13.95
C ASN A 109 -12.21 -28.62 -13.51
N VAL A 110 -11.30 -29.08 -14.37
CA VAL A 110 -10.33 -30.12 -14.02
C VAL A 110 -9.10 -29.46 -13.43
N VAL A 111 -8.56 -30.05 -12.35
CA VAL A 111 -7.33 -29.56 -11.71
C VAL A 111 -6.14 -29.74 -12.65
N VAL A 112 -5.44 -28.65 -12.93
CA VAL A 112 -4.21 -28.65 -13.70
C VAL A 112 -3.06 -28.16 -12.80
N PHE A 113 -2.07 -28.99 -12.58
CA PHE A 113 -0.90 -28.60 -11.79
C PHE A 113 -0.01 -27.65 -12.60
N ASN A 114 0.34 -26.53 -11.98
CA ASN A 114 1.27 -25.60 -12.55
C ASN A 114 2.68 -26.21 -12.56
N LYS A 115 3.52 -25.74 -13.49
CA LYS A 115 4.91 -26.21 -13.56
C LYS A 115 5.63 -25.88 -12.24
N PRO A 116 6.47 -26.79 -11.72
CA PRO A 116 7.33 -26.49 -10.58
C PRO A 116 8.19 -25.25 -10.85
N GLY A 117 8.44 -24.45 -9.80
CA GLY A 117 9.28 -23.27 -9.88
C GLY A 117 8.60 -22.05 -9.27
N LYS A 118 9.12 -20.88 -9.59
CA LYS A 118 8.65 -19.58 -9.13
C LYS A 118 7.20 -19.34 -9.54
N GLN A 119 6.32 -19.22 -8.56
CA GLN A 119 4.88 -19.06 -8.79
C GLN A 119 4.46 -17.58 -8.84
N PHE A 120 5.24 -16.69 -8.21
CA PHE A 120 4.95 -15.26 -8.14
C PHE A 120 6.18 -14.43 -8.51
N ASP A 121 5.97 -13.24 -9.05
CA ASP A 121 7.02 -12.29 -9.35
C ASP A 121 7.33 -11.37 -8.17
N ALA A 122 6.31 -11.14 -7.33
CA ALA A 122 6.38 -10.31 -6.15
C ALA A 122 5.48 -10.85 -5.03
N VAL A 123 5.86 -10.55 -3.79
CA VAL A 123 5.03 -10.78 -2.60
C VAL A 123 4.76 -9.46 -1.92
N VAL A 124 3.48 -9.08 -1.86
CA VAL A 124 2.98 -7.86 -1.24
C VAL A 124 2.56 -8.19 0.19
N MET A 125 3.26 -7.63 1.15
CA MET A 125 3.13 -7.95 2.57
C MET A 125 2.54 -6.76 3.34
N MET A 126 1.56 -7.03 4.20
CA MET A 126 0.94 -6.03 5.06
C MET A 126 0.82 -6.55 6.48
N ASP A 127 1.30 -5.78 7.42
CA ASP A 127 1.12 -6.05 8.86
C ASP A 127 -0.29 -5.68 9.34
N CYS A 128 -0.59 -5.93 10.60
CA CYS A 128 -1.82 -5.45 11.21
C CYS A 128 -1.92 -3.92 11.06
N SER A 129 -3.15 -3.41 11.04
CA SER A 129 -3.43 -2.01 10.67
C SER A 129 -2.72 -0.94 11.51
N GLN A 130 -2.31 -1.26 12.74
CA GLN A 130 -1.60 -0.34 13.63
C GLN A 130 -0.29 -0.91 14.19
N CYS A 131 0.03 -2.19 13.92
CA CYS A 131 1.23 -2.83 14.47
C CYS A 131 2.51 -2.04 14.20
N PRO A 132 2.73 -1.46 13.00
CA PRO A 132 3.95 -0.72 12.70
C PRO A 132 4.19 0.50 13.60
N ILE A 133 3.15 1.03 14.25
CA ILE A 133 3.23 2.20 15.13
C ILE A 133 2.84 1.89 16.58
N HIS A 134 2.42 0.65 16.85
CA HIS A 134 1.98 0.27 18.20
C HIS A 134 3.20 0.10 19.13
N PRO A 135 3.22 0.70 20.31
CA PRO A 135 4.40 0.70 21.20
C PRO A 135 4.99 -0.69 21.51
N GLN A 136 4.12 -1.72 21.56
CA GLN A 136 4.51 -3.10 21.91
C GLN A 136 4.71 -4.00 20.68
N LEU A 137 4.23 -3.61 19.49
CA LEU A 137 4.22 -4.47 18.30
C LEU A 137 5.15 -3.98 17.17
N LYS A 138 5.61 -2.73 17.22
CA LYS A 138 6.45 -2.13 16.17
C LYS A 138 7.77 -2.91 15.95
N ASP A 139 8.32 -3.48 17.02
CA ASP A 139 9.56 -4.26 16.92
C ASP A 139 9.31 -5.63 16.27
N ALA A 140 8.12 -6.22 16.49
CA ALA A 140 7.68 -7.41 15.77
C ALA A 140 7.52 -7.08 14.28
N PHE A 141 6.83 -5.98 13.92
CA PHE A 141 6.73 -5.52 12.54
C PHE A 141 8.11 -5.42 11.86
N ALA A 142 9.07 -4.73 12.48
CA ALA A 142 10.41 -4.57 11.91
C ALA A 142 11.12 -5.92 11.72
N THR A 143 10.99 -6.82 12.70
CA THR A 143 11.60 -8.16 12.70
C THR A 143 11.02 -9.00 11.57
N PHE A 144 9.69 -9.08 11.45
CA PHE A 144 9.05 -9.94 10.47
C PHE A 144 9.08 -9.33 9.06
N ALA A 145 9.03 -8.02 8.90
CA ALA A 145 9.27 -7.36 7.62
C ALA A 145 10.67 -7.71 7.05
N LYS A 146 11.69 -7.77 7.93
CA LYS A 146 13.03 -8.19 7.53
C LYS A 146 13.07 -9.67 7.15
N ARG A 147 12.65 -10.56 8.06
CA ARG A 147 12.64 -12.01 7.85
C ARG A 147 11.93 -12.40 6.56
N ASP A 148 10.70 -11.88 6.38
CA ASP A 148 9.87 -12.26 5.26
C ASP A 148 10.41 -11.69 3.94
N SER A 149 11.00 -10.49 3.95
CA SER A 149 11.69 -9.95 2.77
C SER A 149 12.91 -10.79 2.36
N GLU A 150 13.65 -11.33 3.32
CA GLU A 150 14.78 -12.25 3.05
C GLU A 150 14.28 -13.58 2.45
N ILE A 151 13.22 -14.16 3.02
CA ILE A 151 12.61 -15.40 2.51
C ILE A 151 12.08 -15.17 1.08
N VAL A 152 11.37 -14.08 0.82
CA VAL A 152 10.85 -13.75 -0.51
C VAL A 152 11.99 -13.69 -1.53
N ARG A 153 13.11 -13.06 -1.21
CA ARG A 153 14.28 -13.01 -2.10
C ARG A 153 14.94 -14.34 -2.31
N ALA A 154 15.01 -15.18 -1.27
CA ALA A 154 15.56 -16.54 -1.38
C ALA A 154 14.77 -17.41 -2.38
N HIS A 155 13.50 -17.09 -2.63
CA HIS A 155 12.67 -17.69 -3.65
C HIS A 155 12.66 -16.93 -5.01
N ASP A 156 13.65 -16.05 -5.24
CA ASP A 156 13.79 -15.24 -6.47
C ASP A 156 12.54 -14.37 -6.77
N MET A 157 11.87 -13.89 -5.72
CA MET A 157 10.71 -13.00 -5.79
C MET A 157 11.06 -11.62 -5.22
N ARG A 158 10.28 -10.61 -5.55
CA ARG A 158 10.50 -9.23 -5.09
C ARG A 158 9.63 -8.91 -3.86
N PRO A 159 10.22 -8.51 -2.72
CA PRO A 159 9.46 -8.10 -1.56
C PRO A 159 8.85 -6.72 -1.78
N VAL A 160 7.59 -6.56 -1.40
CA VAL A 160 6.84 -5.31 -1.43
C VAL A 160 6.09 -5.16 -0.12
N LEU A 161 6.16 -3.99 0.50
CA LEU A 161 5.41 -3.66 1.70
C LEU A 161 4.20 -2.80 1.33
N PHE A 162 3.04 -3.16 1.84
CA PHE A 162 1.81 -2.41 1.63
C PHE A 162 1.52 -1.55 2.85
N MET A 163 1.68 -0.23 2.71
CA MET A 163 1.38 0.74 3.75
C MET A 163 -0.12 0.83 3.98
N SER A 164 -0.60 0.33 5.11
CA SER A 164 -1.99 0.46 5.54
C SER A 164 -2.36 1.94 5.79
N TRP A 165 -3.65 2.22 5.89
CA TRP A 165 -4.18 3.57 6.14
C TRP A 165 -4.55 3.80 7.59
N ALA A 166 -4.57 5.07 7.99
CA ALA A 166 -5.08 5.52 9.28
C ALA A 166 -6.58 5.26 9.40
N TYR A 167 -7.06 4.98 10.60
CA TYR A 167 -8.50 4.88 10.86
C TYR A 167 -9.22 6.21 10.60
N ALA A 168 -10.49 6.16 10.27
CA ALA A 168 -11.26 7.38 9.97
C ALA A 168 -11.29 8.35 11.16
N ASP A 169 -11.31 7.85 12.38
CA ASP A 169 -11.33 8.61 13.63
C ASP A 169 -9.95 8.78 14.29
N LYS A 170 -8.87 8.34 13.63
CA LYS A 170 -7.48 8.48 14.09
C LYS A 170 -6.54 8.90 12.94
N PRO A 171 -6.77 10.07 12.31
CA PRO A 171 -6.00 10.50 11.14
C PRO A 171 -4.51 10.75 11.45
N ASP A 172 -4.17 10.98 12.69
CA ASP A 172 -2.82 11.15 13.22
C ASP A 172 -1.94 9.90 13.05
N MET A 173 -2.53 8.72 12.86
CA MET A 173 -1.77 7.51 12.52
C MET A 173 -1.02 7.62 11.18
N THR A 174 -1.44 8.50 10.27
CA THR A 174 -0.93 8.55 8.89
C THR A 174 0.58 8.76 8.83
N GLU A 175 1.10 9.75 9.55
CA GLU A 175 2.53 10.08 9.53
C GLU A 175 3.37 8.93 10.11
N GLY A 176 2.93 8.39 11.24
CA GLY A 176 3.62 7.27 11.87
C GLY A 176 3.66 6.02 11.00
N LEU A 177 2.53 5.67 10.35
CA LEU A 177 2.48 4.55 9.41
C LEU A 177 3.37 4.78 8.19
N ALA A 178 3.34 5.99 7.62
CA ALA A 178 4.18 6.34 6.47
C ALA A 178 5.66 6.21 6.80
N GLU A 179 6.09 6.72 7.94
CA GLU A 179 7.47 6.62 8.40
C GLU A 179 7.88 5.17 8.66
N ALA A 180 7.07 4.41 9.41
CA ALA A 180 7.39 3.02 9.77
C ALA A 180 7.53 2.13 8.53
N TYR A 181 6.59 2.20 7.58
CA TYR A 181 6.68 1.42 6.36
C TYR A 181 7.82 1.86 5.43
N THR A 182 8.10 3.16 5.36
CA THR A 182 9.21 3.67 4.54
C THR A 182 10.56 3.25 5.11
N LEU A 183 10.74 3.33 6.42
CA LEU A 183 11.95 2.84 7.09
C LEU A 183 12.12 1.33 6.89
N ALA A 184 11.06 0.54 7.07
CA ALA A 184 11.10 -0.90 6.83
C ALA A 184 11.42 -1.22 5.36
N GLY A 185 10.82 -0.51 4.40
CA GLY A 185 11.13 -0.65 2.98
C GLY A 185 12.60 -0.35 2.68
N ASN A 186 13.11 0.75 3.23
CA ASN A 186 14.51 1.16 3.05
C ASN A 186 15.53 0.22 3.70
N ALA A 187 15.18 -0.36 4.84
CA ALA A 187 16.04 -1.32 5.53
C ALA A 187 16.11 -2.68 4.83
N ASN A 188 15.05 -3.01 4.07
CA ASN A 188 14.90 -4.31 3.45
C ASN A 188 14.92 -4.26 1.91
N ASP A 189 15.34 -3.16 1.30
CA ASP A 189 15.33 -2.94 -0.15
C ASP A 189 14.00 -3.38 -0.80
N ALA A 190 12.88 -3.09 -0.14
CA ALA A 190 11.55 -3.44 -0.56
C ALA A 190 10.80 -2.19 -1.08
N LEU A 191 10.01 -2.38 -2.15
CA LEU A 191 9.10 -1.34 -2.62
C LEU A 191 8.00 -1.12 -1.57
N VAL A 192 7.58 0.14 -1.35
CA VAL A 192 6.48 0.46 -0.44
C VAL A 192 5.31 1.03 -1.24
N ILE A 193 4.16 0.37 -1.20
CA ILE A 193 2.91 0.86 -1.80
C ILE A 193 2.28 1.89 -0.86
N PRO A 194 2.16 3.18 -1.22
CA PRO A 194 1.75 4.25 -0.29
C PRO A 194 0.23 4.40 -0.17
N ALA A 195 -0.52 3.30 0.06
CA ALA A 195 -1.98 3.35 0.10
C ALA A 195 -2.51 4.24 1.24
N GLY A 196 -1.87 4.23 2.40
CA GLY A 196 -2.25 5.08 3.52
C GLY A 196 -2.16 6.58 3.22
N LEU A 197 -1.14 6.99 2.45
CA LEU A 197 -1.00 8.39 2.02
C LEU A 197 -2.08 8.78 1.00
N ALA A 198 -2.49 7.87 0.11
CA ALA A 198 -3.59 8.12 -0.81
C ALA A 198 -4.93 8.30 -0.10
N PHE A 199 -5.21 7.49 0.93
CA PHE A 199 -6.38 7.69 1.78
C PHE A 199 -6.37 9.06 2.45
N ALA A 200 -5.25 9.48 3.03
CA ALA A 200 -5.11 10.80 3.65
C ALA A 200 -5.32 11.93 2.63
N ARG A 201 -4.78 11.78 1.41
CA ARG A 201 -4.96 12.73 0.31
C ARG A 201 -6.44 12.89 -0.07
N VAL A 202 -7.14 11.78 -0.31
CA VAL A 202 -8.56 11.82 -0.71
C VAL A 202 -9.42 12.41 0.39
N ARG A 203 -9.20 12.04 1.65
CA ARG A 203 -9.93 12.63 2.78
C ARG A 203 -9.75 14.15 2.90
N LYS A 204 -8.60 14.67 2.49
CA LYS A 204 -8.35 16.12 2.45
C LYS A 204 -9.02 16.79 1.26
N LEU A 205 -9.01 16.14 0.09
CA LEU A 205 -9.56 16.69 -1.16
C LEU A 205 -11.09 16.62 -1.20
N GLN A 206 -11.66 15.51 -0.70
CA GLN A 206 -13.08 15.21 -0.73
C GLN A 206 -13.54 14.61 0.60
N PRO A 207 -13.71 15.43 1.66
CA PRO A 207 -14.04 14.94 3.00
C PRO A 207 -15.35 14.13 3.09
N GLU A 208 -16.31 14.42 2.19
CA GLU A 208 -17.62 13.76 2.13
C GLU A 208 -17.54 12.36 1.48
N LEU A 209 -16.48 12.05 0.74
CA LEU A 209 -16.33 10.74 0.13
C LEU A 209 -15.94 9.71 1.17
N ASN A 210 -16.84 8.78 1.44
CA ASN A 210 -16.61 7.74 2.43
C ASN A 210 -15.68 6.64 1.90
N LEU A 211 -14.46 6.55 2.42
CA LEU A 211 -13.48 5.51 2.11
C LEU A 211 -13.53 4.31 3.06
N TYR A 212 -14.38 4.34 4.08
CA TYR A 212 -14.39 3.37 5.17
C TYR A 212 -15.73 2.65 5.30
N ALA A 213 -15.68 1.42 5.80
CA ALA A 213 -16.84 0.71 6.31
C ALA A 213 -17.35 1.37 7.62
N PRO A 214 -18.53 0.99 8.14
CA PRO A 214 -19.10 1.58 9.37
C PRO A 214 -18.22 1.46 10.61
N ASP A 215 -17.28 0.51 10.63
CA ASP A 215 -16.33 0.32 11.73
C ASP A 215 -15.16 1.34 11.73
N LYS A 216 -15.10 2.22 10.73
CA LYS A 216 -14.10 3.28 10.56
C LYS A 216 -12.66 2.78 10.30
N ARG A 217 -12.49 1.53 9.94
CA ARG A 217 -11.18 0.84 9.76
C ARG A 217 -11.08 0.15 8.43
N HIS A 218 -12.02 -0.77 8.14
CA HIS A 218 -12.05 -1.49 6.89
C HIS A 218 -12.43 -0.57 5.72
N PRO A 219 -12.01 -0.89 4.50
CA PRO A 219 -12.31 -0.03 3.37
C PRO A 219 -13.77 -0.18 2.91
N SER A 220 -14.38 0.91 2.50
CA SER A 220 -15.56 0.91 1.65
C SER A 220 -15.21 0.41 0.22
N PRO A 221 -16.17 0.19 -0.68
CA PRO A 221 -15.86 -0.06 -2.09
C PRO A 221 -14.96 0.99 -2.72
N ALA A 222 -15.20 2.29 -2.43
CA ALA A 222 -14.35 3.40 -2.89
C ALA A 222 -12.93 3.33 -2.29
N GLY A 223 -12.80 2.97 -1.01
CA GLY A 223 -11.51 2.76 -0.36
C GLY A 223 -10.74 1.59 -0.97
N THR A 224 -11.40 0.45 -1.24
CA THR A 224 -10.77 -0.68 -1.94
C THR A 224 -10.31 -0.29 -3.33
N TYR A 225 -11.14 0.45 -4.07
CA TYR A 225 -10.78 0.93 -5.41
C TYR A 225 -9.56 1.84 -5.38
N LEU A 226 -9.51 2.80 -4.45
CA LEU A 226 -8.35 3.67 -4.26
C LEU A 226 -7.08 2.86 -3.98
N ALA A 227 -7.14 1.90 -3.05
CA ALA A 227 -6.01 1.01 -2.73
C ALA A 227 -5.56 0.21 -3.95
N THR A 228 -6.51 -0.26 -4.77
CA THR A 228 -6.21 -0.97 -6.02
C THR A 228 -5.49 -0.07 -7.04
N CYS A 229 -5.95 1.17 -7.23
CA CYS A 229 -5.30 2.15 -8.12
C CYS A 229 -3.87 2.46 -7.68
N VAL A 230 -3.64 2.65 -6.37
CA VAL A 230 -2.29 2.89 -5.82
C VAL A 230 -1.40 1.67 -6.05
N THR A 231 -1.94 0.47 -5.86
CA THR A 231 -1.21 -0.78 -6.05
C THR A 231 -0.80 -0.97 -7.51
N LEU A 232 -1.71 -0.76 -8.47
CA LEU A 232 -1.40 -0.77 -9.89
C LEU A 232 -0.25 0.19 -10.21
N ALA A 233 -0.39 1.46 -9.80
CA ALA A 233 0.60 2.50 -10.08
C ALA A 233 1.97 2.18 -9.48
N ALA A 234 2.01 1.66 -8.25
CA ALA A 234 3.25 1.32 -7.55
C ALA A 234 3.95 0.11 -8.16
N LEU A 235 3.22 -0.97 -8.45
CA LEU A 235 3.80 -2.21 -8.97
C LEU A 235 4.23 -2.10 -10.43
N THR A 236 3.48 -1.34 -11.24
CA THR A 236 3.69 -1.31 -12.70
C THR A 236 4.34 -0.03 -13.21
N GLY A 237 4.36 1.04 -12.42
CA GLY A 237 4.74 2.37 -12.87
C GLY A 237 3.77 3.01 -13.88
N ARG A 238 2.61 2.39 -14.13
CA ARG A 238 1.57 2.87 -15.06
C ARG A 238 0.52 3.70 -14.32
N SER A 239 0.04 4.75 -14.97
CA SER A 239 -1.05 5.56 -14.44
C SER A 239 -2.37 4.77 -14.44
N PRO A 240 -3.13 4.77 -13.33
CA PRO A 240 -4.50 4.26 -13.31
C PRO A 240 -5.50 5.21 -13.96
N VAL A 241 -5.11 6.45 -14.27
CA VAL A 241 -6.00 7.46 -14.84
C VAL A 241 -6.51 7.02 -16.21
N GLY A 242 -7.83 6.99 -16.36
CA GLY A 242 -8.49 6.53 -17.60
C GLY A 242 -8.63 5.01 -17.70
N ASN A 243 -8.27 4.24 -16.68
CA ASN A 243 -8.54 2.80 -16.66
C ASN A 243 -10.05 2.54 -16.68
N SER A 244 -10.50 1.66 -17.57
CA SER A 244 -11.93 1.39 -17.78
C SER A 244 -12.56 0.51 -16.69
N TYR A 245 -11.75 -0.16 -15.86
CA TYR A 245 -12.26 -0.90 -14.72
C TYR A 245 -12.54 0.03 -13.54
N THR A 246 -13.78 0.10 -13.08
CA THR A 246 -14.25 1.10 -12.09
C THR A 246 -14.81 0.52 -10.79
N MET A 247 -14.87 -0.81 -10.65
CA MET A 247 -15.63 -1.48 -9.58
C MET A 247 -17.12 -1.07 -9.49
N GLY A 248 -17.69 -0.49 -10.55
CA GLY A 248 -19.06 0.01 -10.56
C GLY A 248 -19.26 1.36 -9.88
N LEU A 249 -18.19 2.07 -9.55
CA LEU A 249 -18.25 3.44 -9.05
C LEU A 249 -18.68 4.41 -10.18
N ASP A 250 -19.28 5.52 -9.80
CA ASP A 250 -19.64 6.57 -10.73
C ASP A 250 -18.38 7.21 -11.36
N PRO A 251 -18.53 7.87 -12.54
CA PRO A 251 -17.39 8.40 -13.27
C PRO A 251 -16.60 9.47 -12.52
N GLU A 252 -17.27 10.33 -11.76
CA GLU A 252 -16.62 11.44 -11.03
C GLU A 252 -15.75 10.89 -9.89
N THR A 253 -16.32 10.01 -9.06
CA THR A 253 -15.60 9.31 -7.99
C THR A 253 -14.43 8.50 -8.57
N THR A 254 -14.67 7.78 -9.68
CA THR A 254 -13.62 6.97 -10.34
C THR A 254 -12.42 7.84 -10.74
N GLN A 255 -12.66 8.94 -11.47
CA GLN A 255 -11.60 9.84 -11.94
C GLN A 255 -10.83 10.46 -10.78
N LEU A 256 -11.53 10.91 -9.74
CA LEU A 256 -10.91 11.47 -8.53
C LEU A 256 -9.98 10.46 -7.87
N LEU A 257 -10.44 9.23 -7.67
CA LEU A 257 -9.64 8.19 -7.00
C LEU A 257 -8.44 7.75 -7.84
N GLN A 258 -8.61 7.59 -9.14
CA GLN A 258 -7.52 7.28 -10.07
C GLN A 258 -6.44 8.37 -10.04
N LYS A 259 -6.86 9.63 -10.13
CA LYS A 259 -5.94 10.77 -10.09
C LYS A 259 -5.22 10.87 -8.74
N ALA A 260 -5.96 10.79 -7.64
CA ALA A 260 -5.38 10.85 -6.29
C ALA A 260 -4.35 9.73 -6.05
N ALA A 261 -4.64 8.52 -6.53
CA ALA A 261 -3.71 7.40 -6.47
C ALA A 261 -2.42 7.69 -7.25
N TRP A 262 -2.55 8.16 -8.48
CA TRP A 262 -1.40 8.49 -9.33
C TRP A 262 -0.54 9.59 -8.72
N ASP A 263 -1.16 10.71 -8.35
CA ASP A 263 -0.45 11.85 -7.75
C ASP A 263 0.29 11.44 -6.47
N THR A 264 -0.33 10.57 -5.64
CA THR A 264 0.30 10.07 -4.42
C THR A 264 1.54 9.24 -4.70
N VAL A 265 1.46 8.33 -5.68
CA VAL A 265 2.60 7.47 -6.05
C VAL A 265 3.72 8.29 -6.66
N GLN A 266 3.42 9.27 -7.52
CA GLN A 266 4.43 10.15 -8.12
C GLN A 266 5.14 10.97 -7.03
N GLU A 267 4.40 11.60 -6.13
CA GLU A 267 4.97 12.41 -5.04
C GLU A 267 5.80 11.54 -4.08
N PHE A 268 5.29 10.39 -3.68
CA PHE A 268 5.97 9.49 -2.74
C PHE A 268 7.31 9.00 -3.30
N TYR A 269 7.37 8.67 -4.59
CA TYR A 269 8.59 8.21 -5.25
C TYR A 269 9.46 9.35 -5.81
N GLY A 270 9.02 10.62 -5.70
CA GLY A 270 9.78 11.77 -6.18
C GLY A 270 9.85 11.87 -7.70
N ARG A 271 8.77 11.56 -8.40
CA ARG A 271 8.64 11.58 -9.86
C ARG A 271 7.77 12.71 -10.34
#